data_e8b0cf9475bddf71e1b27f01ee19e1a6
#
_entry.id   e8b0cf9475bddf71e1b27f01ee19e1a6
#
_cell.length_a   1.000
_cell.length_b   1.000
_cell.length_c   1.000
_cell.angle_alpha   90.00
_cell.angle_beta   90.00
_cell.angle_gamma   90.00
#
_symmetry.space_group_name_H-M   'P 1'
#
loop_
_entity.id
_entity.type
_entity.pdbx_description
1 polymer ?
#
loop_
_entity_poly.entity_id
_entity_poly.type
_entity_poly.pdbx_seq_one_letter_code
_entity_poly.pdbx_strand_id
1 'polypeptide(L)'
;MKHNNLFLWLLGLTVCWLASCSEEDGRVKYPYSCPELSGLQFSTTDQTPAADSLYFSVKIHDPETPLSTLEVKLMVGETLVSSQSIRTKGTDVSIVEKGIYIPFEADLEENQEAKVVLTAINVEGSEVTQTFDFHIVRPQIPEVLYLHYNGEVVEMTRSAENPYLYLTEVSGSKEGYPMELTGKISTTESLDDAELIWGAAEKSNTAVLIEASGPSFAFDYRDWFVEQITFDVMTFKLGVVGFQKNLKIKETELIASEGLFRAQISFTQGEEFEMSGFEDVEHAYNRDFFSYNPDNGKFTFLRKSGTWEIYYSSKFNYIWLARMSDTAPTCFWLVGHGFTCAPVWNEAYNSGGWNLEDISQLGYIVPIGEQKYQTTVYLSNTHEWESFEIEIYSDLQWNK
;
A
#
# COMPACT_ATOMS: atom_id res chain seq x y z
N MET A 1 -33.41 0.04 63.60
CA MET A 1 -33.01 -1.38 63.47
C MET A 1 -33.13 -1.91 62.01
N LYS A 2 -32.65 -1.17 61.03
CA LYS A 2 -32.66 -1.63 59.61
C LYS A 2 -31.26 -1.67 58.94
N HIS A 3 -30.21 -1.22 59.63
CA HIS A 3 -28.87 -1.20 59.06
C HIS A 3 -28.01 -2.43 59.36
N ASN A 4 -28.34 -3.26 60.35
CA ASN A 4 -27.53 -4.42 60.69
C ASN A 4 -27.73 -5.62 59.75
N ASN A 5 -28.86 -5.71 59.06
CA ASN A 5 -29.11 -6.81 58.14
C ASN A 5 -28.37 -6.66 56.77
N LEU A 6 -28.13 -5.42 56.34
CA LEU A 6 -27.39 -5.17 55.10
C LEU A 6 -25.89 -5.54 55.25
N PHE A 7 -25.33 -5.24 56.46
CA PHE A 7 -23.92 -5.57 56.73
C PHE A 7 -23.66 -7.05 56.88
N LEU A 8 -24.63 -7.81 57.43
CA LEU A 8 -24.55 -9.28 57.46
C LEU A 8 -24.68 -9.91 56.06
N TRP A 9 -25.49 -9.36 55.17
CA TRP A 9 -25.61 -9.81 53.77
C TRP A 9 -24.34 -9.51 52.98
N LEU A 10 -23.71 -8.32 53.18
CA LEU A 10 -22.44 -8.00 52.56
C LEU A 10 -21.29 -8.86 53.06
N LEU A 11 -21.26 -9.19 54.35
CA LEU A 11 -20.25 -10.08 54.93
C LEU A 11 -20.43 -11.51 54.43
N GLY A 12 -21.68 -12.02 54.27
CA GLY A 12 -22.00 -13.31 53.69
C GLY A 12 -21.59 -13.42 52.22
N LEU A 13 -21.79 -12.36 51.41
CA LEU A 13 -21.35 -12.33 50.01
C LEU A 13 -19.82 -12.30 49.87
N THR A 14 -19.11 -11.59 50.74
CA THR A 14 -17.63 -11.56 50.70
C THR A 14 -17.00 -12.87 51.12
N VAL A 15 -17.62 -13.61 52.09
CA VAL A 15 -17.15 -14.93 52.51
C VAL A 15 -17.40 -15.98 51.42
N CYS A 16 -18.52 -15.88 50.67
CA CYS A 16 -18.77 -16.78 49.52
C CYS A 16 -17.79 -16.50 48.37
N TRP A 17 -17.32 -15.27 48.16
CA TRP A 17 -16.32 -14.97 47.15
C TRP A 17 -14.91 -15.45 47.54
N LEU A 18 -14.59 -15.51 48.83
CA LEU A 18 -13.31 -16.01 49.30
C LEU A 18 -13.28 -17.57 49.42
N ALA A 19 -14.44 -18.22 49.48
CA ALA A 19 -14.53 -19.67 49.47
C ALA A 19 -14.58 -20.27 48.05
N SER A 20 -14.74 -19.41 47.00
CA SER A 20 -14.77 -19.85 45.60
C SER A 20 -13.38 -20.01 44.97
N CYS A 21 -12.31 -19.81 45.70
CA CYS A 21 -10.93 -19.93 45.21
C CYS A 21 -10.15 -21.09 45.78
N SER A 22 -10.82 -22.16 46.26
CA SER A 22 -10.18 -23.41 46.61
C SER A 22 -10.84 -24.59 45.89
N GLU A 23 -11.05 -24.45 44.58
CA GLU A 23 -11.08 -25.64 43.75
C GLU A 23 -9.64 -26.14 43.70
N GLU A 24 -9.38 -27.22 44.46
CA GLU A 24 -8.29 -28.11 44.11
C GLU A 24 -8.48 -28.43 42.63
N ASP A 25 -7.54 -28.00 41.81
CA ASP A 25 -7.51 -28.27 40.39
C ASP A 25 -7.74 -29.77 40.23
N GLY A 26 -8.91 -30.17 39.75
CA GLY A 26 -9.21 -31.59 39.42
C GLY A 26 -8.37 -32.09 38.25
N ARG A 27 -7.25 -31.46 37.98
CA ARG A 27 -6.25 -31.89 37.02
C ARG A 27 -5.55 -33.12 37.52
N VAL A 28 -5.52 -34.13 36.70
CA VAL A 28 -4.67 -35.29 36.92
C VAL A 28 -3.24 -34.78 36.98
N LYS A 29 -2.57 -34.99 38.12
CA LYS A 29 -1.13 -34.70 38.26
C LYS A 29 -0.38 -35.93 37.77
N TYR A 30 0.53 -35.69 36.85
CA TYR A 30 1.42 -36.73 36.33
C TYR A 30 2.76 -36.70 37.07
N PRO A 31 3.48 -37.80 37.14
CA PRO A 31 4.87 -37.81 37.64
C PRO A 31 5.72 -36.87 36.82
N TYR A 32 6.76 -36.32 37.46
CA TYR A 32 7.71 -35.49 36.75
C TYR A 32 8.52 -36.35 35.77
N SER A 33 8.45 -36.01 34.51
CA SER A 33 9.28 -36.56 33.44
C SER A 33 9.59 -35.46 32.40
N CYS A 34 10.53 -35.69 31.54
CA CYS A 34 10.86 -34.79 30.43
C CYS A 34 10.65 -35.51 29.10
N PRO A 35 10.11 -34.81 28.10
CA PRO A 35 10.05 -35.36 26.75
C PRO A 35 11.43 -35.63 26.18
N GLU A 36 11.51 -36.60 25.25
CA GLU A 36 12.68 -36.91 24.46
C GLU A 36 12.34 -36.79 22.98
N LEU A 37 13.22 -36.13 22.21
CA LEU A 37 13.14 -36.04 20.75
C LEU A 37 14.14 -37.03 20.15
N SER A 38 13.70 -37.87 19.21
CA SER A 38 14.53 -38.86 18.56
C SER A 38 14.16 -39.03 17.08
N GLY A 39 15.10 -39.52 16.30
CA GLY A 39 14.88 -39.81 14.89
C GLY A 39 14.53 -38.55 14.07
N LEU A 40 15.03 -37.40 14.48
CA LEU A 40 14.83 -36.14 13.74
C LEU A 40 15.52 -36.23 12.37
N GLN A 41 14.72 -36.01 11.33
CA GLN A 41 15.15 -36.02 9.93
C GLN A 41 14.52 -34.85 9.21
N PHE A 42 15.29 -34.20 8.34
CA PHE A 42 14.81 -33.15 7.46
C PHE A 42 14.90 -33.56 6.00
N SER A 43 14.09 -32.96 5.12
CA SER A 43 14.10 -33.20 3.68
C SER A 43 15.39 -32.75 2.99
N THR A 44 16.16 -31.88 3.64
CA THR A 44 17.50 -31.46 3.22
C THR A 44 18.48 -31.51 4.39
N THR A 45 19.76 -31.53 4.09
CA THR A 45 20.83 -31.48 5.09
C THR A 45 21.54 -30.13 5.14
N ASP A 46 21.33 -29.25 4.16
CA ASP A 46 22.11 -28.03 4.01
C ASP A 46 21.28 -26.82 3.53
N GLN A 47 20.51 -26.96 2.46
CA GLN A 47 19.87 -25.82 1.80
C GLN A 47 18.40 -26.09 1.46
N THR A 48 17.56 -25.04 1.59
CA THR A 48 16.16 -25.06 1.13
C THR A 48 15.84 -23.73 0.47
N PRO A 49 15.19 -23.72 -0.72
CA PRO A 49 14.74 -22.50 -1.35
C PRO A 49 13.69 -21.78 -0.50
N ALA A 50 13.71 -20.46 -0.49
CA ALA A 50 12.58 -19.66 -0.05
C ALA A 50 11.39 -19.86 -1.01
N ALA A 51 10.19 -19.55 -0.57
CA ALA A 51 8.90 -19.87 -1.20
C ALA A 51 8.60 -21.38 -1.30
N ASP A 52 9.35 -22.23 -0.63
CA ASP A 52 9.15 -23.68 -0.55
C ASP A 52 9.00 -24.11 0.91
N SER A 53 8.81 -25.39 1.14
CA SER A 53 8.66 -25.97 2.48
C SER A 53 9.81 -26.92 2.83
N LEU A 54 10.40 -26.70 4.00
CA LEU A 54 11.29 -27.65 4.63
C LEU A 54 10.47 -28.68 5.39
N TYR A 55 10.56 -29.96 5.01
CA TYR A 55 9.84 -31.04 5.66
C TYR A 55 10.69 -31.69 6.73
N PHE A 56 10.06 -32.07 7.86
CA PHE A 56 10.71 -32.81 8.93
C PHE A 56 9.88 -33.98 9.43
N SER A 57 10.58 -34.97 9.98
CA SER A 57 9.99 -36.08 10.72
C SER A 57 10.69 -36.22 12.05
N VAL A 58 9.94 -36.49 13.13
CA VAL A 58 10.46 -36.64 14.48
C VAL A 58 9.58 -37.60 15.33
N LYS A 59 10.22 -38.33 16.22
CA LYS A 59 9.53 -39.12 17.27
C LYS A 59 9.70 -38.43 18.60
N ILE A 60 8.61 -38.31 19.35
CA ILE A 60 8.56 -37.66 20.64
C ILE A 60 8.06 -38.70 21.64
N HIS A 61 8.80 -38.93 22.70
CA HIS A 61 8.46 -39.85 23.76
C HIS A 61 8.57 -39.14 25.12
N ASP A 62 7.62 -39.39 26.01
CA ASP A 62 7.73 -39.00 27.42
C ASP A 62 7.39 -40.25 28.25
N PRO A 63 8.27 -40.67 29.17
CA PRO A 63 8.09 -41.96 29.84
C PRO A 63 6.87 -42.03 30.73
N GLU A 64 6.40 -40.93 31.32
CA GLU A 64 5.35 -40.95 32.32
C GLU A 64 4.26 -39.90 32.12
N THR A 65 4.59 -38.77 31.47
CA THR A 65 3.69 -37.61 31.35
C THR A 65 3.20 -37.43 29.91
N PRO A 66 1.90 -37.30 29.68
CA PRO A 66 1.39 -37.07 28.34
C PRO A 66 1.97 -35.81 27.71
N LEU A 67 2.28 -35.91 26.41
CA LEU A 67 2.72 -34.80 25.59
C LEU A 67 1.55 -33.82 25.35
N SER A 68 1.86 -32.53 25.23
CA SER A 68 0.91 -31.47 25.00
C SER A 68 1.09 -30.85 23.62
N THR A 69 2.30 -30.39 23.30
CA THR A 69 2.58 -29.57 22.12
C THR A 69 3.99 -29.82 21.61
N LEU A 70 4.14 -29.79 20.28
CA LEU A 70 5.42 -29.53 19.63
C LEU A 70 5.38 -28.12 19.04
N GLU A 71 6.20 -27.23 19.55
CA GLU A 71 6.46 -25.91 18.93
C GLU A 71 7.59 -26.04 17.91
N VAL A 72 7.37 -25.44 16.75
CA VAL A 72 8.34 -25.42 15.65
C VAL A 72 8.55 -23.94 15.26
N LYS A 73 9.77 -23.46 15.36
CA LYS A 73 10.13 -22.07 15.06
C LYS A 73 11.20 -22.03 13.99
N LEU A 74 10.97 -21.25 12.94
CA LEU A 74 11.98 -20.89 11.94
C LEU A 74 12.59 -19.56 12.35
N MET A 75 13.92 -19.54 12.49
CA MET A 75 14.68 -18.38 12.92
C MET A 75 15.74 -18.02 11.87
N VAL A 76 15.94 -16.71 11.65
CA VAL A 76 17.07 -16.14 10.91
C VAL A 76 17.83 -15.24 11.89
N GLY A 77 19.02 -15.66 12.26
CA GLY A 77 19.73 -15.08 13.42
C GLY A 77 18.86 -15.19 14.69
N GLU A 78 18.54 -14.05 15.30
CA GLU A 78 17.67 -13.95 16.48
C GLU A 78 16.20 -13.62 16.12
N THR A 79 15.88 -13.42 14.82
CA THR A 79 14.55 -13.04 14.36
C THR A 79 13.69 -14.28 14.13
N LEU A 80 12.49 -14.29 14.73
CA LEU A 80 11.48 -15.30 14.47
C LEU A 80 10.81 -14.99 13.13
N VAL A 81 10.96 -15.86 12.14
CA VAL A 81 10.39 -15.73 10.79
C VAL A 81 9.00 -16.36 10.74
N SER A 82 8.87 -17.59 11.23
CA SER A 82 7.58 -18.27 11.33
C SER A 82 7.53 -19.23 12.51
N SER A 83 6.31 -19.57 12.95
CA SER A 83 6.11 -20.54 14.02
C SER A 83 4.86 -21.38 13.77
N GLN A 84 4.92 -22.64 14.17
CA GLN A 84 3.80 -23.58 14.19
C GLN A 84 3.70 -24.20 15.57
N SER A 85 2.46 -24.43 16.04
CA SER A 85 2.18 -25.18 17.25
C SER A 85 1.38 -26.43 16.86
N ILE A 86 1.97 -27.60 17.06
CA ILE A 86 1.39 -28.89 16.71
C ILE A 86 0.93 -29.55 18.00
N ARG A 87 -0.38 -29.72 18.13
CA ARG A 87 -0.93 -30.40 19.30
C ARG A 87 -0.59 -31.89 19.28
N THR A 88 -0.01 -32.39 20.38
CA THR A 88 0.34 -33.79 20.60
C THR A 88 -0.53 -34.39 21.69
N LYS A 89 -0.66 -35.72 21.72
CA LYS A 89 -1.46 -36.47 22.73
C LYS A 89 -0.81 -37.81 23.04
N GLY A 90 -0.93 -38.25 24.31
CA GLY A 90 -0.31 -39.48 24.77
C GLY A 90 1.17 -39.33 25.07
N THR A 91 1.86 -40.39 25.32
CA THR A 91 3.28 -40.45 25.70
C THR A 91 4.21 -40.71 24.52
N ASP A 92 3.67 -41.19 23.39
CA ASP A 92 4.40 -41.55 22.19
C ASP A 92 3.73 -40.90 20.98
N VAL A 93 4.44 -40.04 20.29
CA VAL A 93 3.96 -39.34 19.09
C VAL A 93 5.00 -39.41 17.99
N SER A 94 4.56 -39.76 16.79
CA SER A 94 5.38 -39.70 15.59
C SER A 94 4.81 -38.63 14.66
N ILE A 95 5.61 -37.67 14.28
CA ILE A 95 5.31 -36.64 13.27
C ILE A 95 6.10 -37.02 12.03
N VAL A 96 5.41 -37.10 10.88
CA VAL A 96 6.00 -37.55 9.62
C VAL A 96 5.74 -36.51 8.55
N GLU A 97 6.79 -36.11 7.84
CA GLU A 97 6.76 -35.21 6.68
C GLU A 97 5.95 -33.92 6.93
N LYS A 98 6.16 -33.30 8.08
CA LYS A 98 5.52 -32.02 8.39
C LYS A 98 6.28 -30.87 7.77
N GLY A 99 5.61 -30.08 6.93
CA GLY A 99 6.20 -28.92 6.26
C GLY A 99 6.27 -27.67 7.15
N ILE A 100 7.37 -26.96 7.01
CA ILE A 100 7.60 -25.60 7.52
C ILE A 100 7.79 -24.72 6.29
N TYR A 101 6.84 -23.84 6.02
CA TYR A 101 6.96 -22.89 4.90
C TYR A 101 8.06 -21.87 5.18
N ILE A 102 8.93 -21.65 4.20
CA ILE A 102 10.02 -20.67 4.23
C ILE A 102 9.58 -19.48 3.38
N PRO A 103 9.24 -18.32 3.98
CA PRO A 103 8.82 -17.17 3.20
C PRO A 103 9.95 -16.63 2.34
N PHE A 104 9.60 -16.16 1.15
CA PHE A 104 10.48 -15.40 0.30
C PHE A 104 10.16 -13.91 0.48
N GLU A 105 11.06 -13.20 1.13
CA GLU A 105 10.92 -11.79 1.47
C GLU A 105 11.94 -10.95 0.69
N ALA A 106 11.70 -9.65 0.64
CA ALA A 106 12.66 -8.70 0.10
C ALA A 106 13.96 -8.74 0.90
N ASP A 107 15.06 -8.40 0.23
CA ASP A 107 16.41 -8.31 0.79
C ASP A 107 16.96 -9.65 1.34
N LEU A 108 16.37 -10.79 0.96
CA LEU A 108 16.91 -12.11 1.30
C LEU A 108 18.28 -12.29 0.65
N GLU A 109 19.29 -12.61 1.44
CA GLU A 109 20.64 -12.91 0.96
C GLU A 109 20.67 -14.20 0.10
N GLU A 110 21.69 -14.35 -0.76
CA GLU A 110 21.86 -15.51 -1.64
C GLU A 110 21.96 -16.84 -0.86
N ASN A 111 22.47 -16.80 0.34
CA ASN A 111 22.71 -17.96 1.19
C ASN A 111 22.56 -17.56 2.66
N GLN A 112 21.32 -17.41 3.11
CA GLN A 112 20.99 -16.89 4.42
C GLN A 112 21.04 -17.99 5.48
N GLU A 113 21.89 -17.84 6.51
CA GLU A 113 21.91 -18.75 7.66
C GLU A 113 20.57 -18.73 8.41
N ALA A 114 20.04 -19.92 8.67
CA ALA A 114 18.77 -20.12 9.35
C ALA A 114 18.80 -21.34 10.25
N LYS A 115 17.89 -21.41 11.19
CA LYS A 115 17.71 -22.57 12.08
C LYS A 115 16.22 -22.88 12.32
N VAL A 116 15.91 -24.17 12.40
CA VAL A 116 14.64 -24.64 12.92
C VAL A 116 14.84 -25.08 14.37
N VAL A 117 14.00 -24.57 15.27
CA VAL A 117 13.97 -24.92 16.68
C VAL A 117 12.70 -25.70 16.96
N LEU A 118 12.83 -26.96 17.39
CA LEU A 118 11.74 -27.83 17.79
C LEU A 118 11.74 -27.93 19.31
N THR A 119 10.62 -27.60 19.96
CA THR A 119 10.44 -27.72 21.41
C THR A 119 9.24 -28.59 21.71
N ALA A 120 9.47 -29.79 22.25
CA ALA A 120 8.42 -30.68 22.72
C ALA A 120 8.08 -30.37 24.19
N ILE A 121 6.80 -30.21 24.47
CA ILE A 121 6.28 -29.82 25.80
C ILE A 121 5.25 -30.84 26.25
N ASN A 122 5.35 -31.31 27.49
CA ASN A 122 4.35 -32.18 28.10
C ASN A 122 3.25 -31.38 28.85
N VAL A 123 2.23 -32.05 29.40
CA VAL A 123 1.09 -31.39 30.07
C VAL A 123 1.46 -30.71 31.39
N GLU A 124 2.59 -31.07 32.00
CA GLU A 124 3.13 -30.46 33.23
C GLU A 124 4.11 -29.33 32.95
N GLY A 125 4.37 -29.03 31.63
CA GLY A 125 5.22 -27.91 31.19
C GLY A 125 6.71 -28.26 31.13
N SER A 126 7.10 -29.51 31.30
CA SER A 126 8.51 -29.91 31.05
C SER A 126 8.76 -29.93 29.55
N GLU A 127 9.93 -29.48 29.13
CA GLU A 127 10.28 -29.28 27.71
C GLU A 127 11.66 -29.81 27.35
N VAL A 128 11.82 -30.19 26.08
CA VAL A 128 13.09 -30.46 25.44
C VAL A 128 13.16 -29.76 24.09
N THR A 129 14.33 -29.23 23.77
CA THR A 129 14.56 -28.50 22.53
C THR A 129 15.67 -29.15 21.71
N GLN A 130 15.46 -29.24 20.40
CA GLN A 130 16.48 -29.56 19.40
C GLN A 130 16.50 -28.48 18.31
N THR A 131 17.69 -28.23 17.78
CA THR A 131 17.91 -27.24 16.73
C THR A 131 18.52 -27.91 15.51
N PHE A 132 18.11 -27.46 14.33
CA PHE A 132 18.66 -27.84 13.04
C PHE A 132 19.07 -26.59 12.28
N ASP A 133 20.35 -26.45 11.97
CA ASP A 133 20.91 -25.33 11.22
C ASP A 133 20.96 -25.70 9.73
N PHE A 134 20.59 -24.74 8.87
CA PHE A 134 20.59 -24.88 7.42
C PHE A 134 20.70 -23.49 6.76
N HIS A 135 20.71 -23.45 5.43
CA HIS A 135 20.70 -22.19 4.69
C HIS A 135 19.42 -22.04 3.88
N ILE A 136 18.86 -20.85 3.92
CA ILE A 136 17.80 -20.43 3.00
C ILE A 136 18.49 -19.87 1.76
N VAL A 137 18.16 -20.40 0.60
CA VAL A 137 18.64 -19.90 -0.68
C VAL A 137 17.52 -19.20 -1.43
N ARG A 138 17.86 -18.25 -2.29
CA ARG A 138 16.83 -17.60 -3.13
C ARG A 138 16.22 -18.61 -4.11
N PRO A 139 14.92 -18.53 -4.39
CA PRO A 139 14.30 -19.35 -5.42
C PRO A 139 14.87 -18.98 -6.79
N GLN A 140 14.88 -19.93 -7.72
CA GLN A 140 15.25 -19.64 -9.09
C GLN A 140 14.12 -18.85 -9.76
N ILE A 141 14.44 -17.62 -10.19
CA ILE A 141 13.52 -16.74 -10.91
C ILE A 141 13.78 -16.90 -12.41
N PRO A 142 12.74 -17.09 -13.26
CA PRO A 142 12.88 -17.18 -14.71
C PRO A 142 13.56 -15.95 -15.32
N GLU A 143 14.05 -16.06 -16.56
CA GLU A 143 14.64 -14.93 -17.31
C GLU A 143 13.60 -13.88 -17.72
N VAL A 144 12.32 -14.27 -17.75
CA VAL A 144 11.18 -13.42 -18.10
C VAL A 144 10.15 -13.48 -16.97
N LEU A 145 9.70 -12.32 -16.53
CA LEU A 145 8.54 -12.13 -15.67
C LEU A 145 7.42 -11.46 -16.47
N TYR A 146 6.22 -11.46 -15.93
CA TYR A 146 5.04 -10.93 -16.58
C TYR A 146 4.36 -9.90 -15.70
N LEU A 147 4.23 -8.67 -16.20
CA LEU A 147 3.49 -7.58 -15.56
C LEU A 147 2.04 -7.62 -16.07
N HIS A 148 1.10 -7.82 -15.14
CA HIS A 148 -0.33 -7.81 -15.38
C HIS A 148 -0.92 -6.48 -14.91
N TYR A 149 -1.48 -5.68 -15.81
CA TYR A 149 -2.14 -4.43 -15.49
C TYR A 149 -3.26 -4.13 -16.49
N ASN A 150 -4.35 -3.55 -16.04
CA ASN A 150 -5.48 -3.11 -16.87
C ASN A 150 -6.04 -4.16 -17.85
N GLY A 151 -5.85 -5.45 -17.54
CA GLY A 151 -6.25 -6.57 -18.42
C GLY A 151 -5.23 -6.89 -19.51
N GLU A 152 -4.08 -6.25 -19.52
CA GLU A 152 -2.93 -6.53 -20.38
C GLU A 152 -1.87 -7.33 -19.63
N VAL A 153 -1.05 -8.07 -20.38
CA VAL A 153 0.11 -8.80 -19.89
C VAL A 153 1.33 -8.38 -20.69
N VAL A 154 2.35 -7.90 -20.02
CA VAL A 154 3.59 -7.41 -20.63
C VAL A 154 4.78 -8.17 -20.09
N GLU A 155 5.66 -8.65 -20.96
CA GLU A 155 6.90 -9.30 -20.58
C GLU A 155 7.89 -8.30 -19.97
N MET A 156 8.59 -8.78 -18.93
CA MET A 156 9.71 -8.10 -18.28
C MET A 156 10.93 -8.98 -18.37
N THR A 157 11.94 -8.56 -19.11
CA THR A 157 13.18 -9.33 -19.31
C THR A 157 14.23 -8.94 -18.28
N ARG A 158 15.00 -9.91 -17.81
CA ARG A 158 16.11 -9.69 -16.89
C ARG A 158 17.17 -8.79 -17.51
N SER A 159 17.66 -7.82 -16.77
CA SER A 159 18.76 -6.93 -17.17
C SER A 159 20.06 -7.69 -17.30
N ALA A 160 20.83 -7.42 -18.35
CA ALA A 160 22.17 -7.96 -18.51
C ALA A 160 23.20 -7.38 -17.51
N GLU A 161 22.93 -6.19 -16.95
CA GLU A 161 23.83 -5.49 -16.02
C GLU A 161 23.51 -5.82 -14.56
N ASN A 162 22.25 -6.09 -14.24
CA ASN A 162 21.80 -6.41 -12.88
C ASN A 162 20.88 -7.64 -12.92
N PRO A 163 21.33 -8.81 -12.41
CA PRO A 163 20.56 -10.05 -12.48
C PRO A 163 19.26 -10.03 -11.65
N TYR A 164 19.09 -9.06 -10.78
CA TYR A 164 17.86 -8.90 -9.97
C TYR A 164 16.86 -7.94 -10.60
N LEU A 165 17.25 -7.17 -11.61
CA LEU A 165 16.42 -6.15 -12.24
C LEU A 165 15.77 -6.68 -13.50
N TYR A 166 14.46 -6.54 -13.59
CA TYR A 166 13.63 -6.86 -14.76
C TYR A 166 13.05 -5.59 -15.35
N LEU A 167 12.98 -5.50 -16.67
CA LEU A 167 12.48 -4.33 -17.39
C LEU A 167 11.50 -4.78 -18.48
N THR A 168 10.44 -3.99 -18.68
CA THR A 168 9.61 -4.10 -19.89
C THR A 168 10.42 -3.68 -21.11
N GLU A 169 9.96 -3.99 -22.32
CA GLU A 169 10.50 -3.34 -23.53
C GLU A 169 10.33 -1.83 -23.45
N VAL A 170 11.18 -1.10 -24.19
CA VAL A 170 11.01 0.35 -24.33
C VAL A 170 9.70 0.64 -25.05
N SER A 171 8.88 1.51 -24.45
CA SER A 171 7.58 1.86 -25.05
C SER A 171 7.74 2.42 -26.45
N GLY A 172 7.07 1.81 -27.41
CA GLY A 172 6.96 2.33 -28.77
C GLY A 172 5.92 3.46 -28.92
N SER A 173 5.16 3.74 -27.85
CA SER A 173 4.16 4.80 -27.81
C SER A 173 4.79 6.17 -27.56
N LYS A 174 4.24 7.23 -28.19
CA LYS A 174 4.61 8.60 -27.87
C LYS A 174 4.18 9.05 -26.47
N GLU A 175 3.27 8.30 -25.83
CA GLU A 175 2.75 8.56 -24.50
C GLU A 175 3.52 7.82 -23.41
N GLY A 176 4.38 6.84 -23.81
CA GLY A 176 5.08 5.97 -22.87
C GLY A 176 4.17 4.87 -22.29
N TYR A 177 4.60 4.26 -21.19
CA TYR A 177 3.75 3.41 -20.35
C TYR A 177 2.82 4.27 -19.48
N PRO A 178 1.71 3.69 -18.98
CA PRO A 178 0.86 4.39 -18.01
C PRO A 178 1.66 4.87 -16.79
N MET A 179 1.50 6.13 -16.45
CA MET A 179 2.16 6.75 -15.27
C MET A 179 1.53 6.30 -13.95
N GLU A 180 0.32 5.83 -14.01
CA GLU A 180 -0.43 5.22 -12.91
C GLU A 180 -0.89 3.82 -13.35
N LEU A 181 -0.57 2.81 -12.60
CA LEU A 181 -1.12 1.48 -12.86
C LEU A 181 -1.34 0.70 -11.59
N THR A 182 -2.29 -0.22 -11.67
CA THR A 182 -2.56 -1.22 -10.65
C THR A 182 -2.34 -2.58 -11.25
N GLY A 183 -1.49 -3.41 -10.64
CA GLY A 183 -1.09 -4.66 -11.26
C GLY A 183 -0.48 -5.69 -10.33
N LYS A 184 -0.02 -6.77 -10.96
CA LYS A 184 0.73 -7.88 -10.33
C LYS A 184 1.88 -8.25 -11.23
N ILE A 185 2.91 -8.87 -10.66
CA ILE A 185 3.99 -9.49 -11.43
C ILE A 185 4.00 -10.98 -11.13
N SER A 186 4.24 -11.81 -12.13
CA SER A 186 4.25 -13.27 -12.00
C SER A 186 5.39 -13.91 -12.79
N THR A 187 5.68 -15.18 -12.46
CA THR A 187 6.68 -16.00 -13.13
C THR A 187 6.18 -16.62 -14.44
N THR A 188 4.89 -16.56 -14.72
CA THR A 188 4.27 -17.07 -15.94
C THR A 188 3.23 -16.09 -16.47
N GLU A 189 2.88 -16.19 -17.75
CA GLU A 189 1.84 -15.37 -18.41
C GLU A 189 0.45 -15.53 -17.76
N SER A 190 0.16 -16.71 -17.18
CA SER A 190 -1.08 -16.97 -16.44
C SER A 190 -0.82 -16.88 -14.94
N LEU A 191 -1.61 -16.07 -14.23
CA LEU A 191 -1.52 -15.99 -12.77
C LEU A 191 -1.87 -17.30 -12.07
N ASP A 192 -2.74 -18.11 -12.65
CA ASP A 192 -3.18 -19.38 -12.06
C ASP A 192 -2.10 -20.47 -12.10
N ASP A 193 -1.15 -20.36 -13.04
CA ASP A 193 -0.05 -21.31 -13.22
C ASP A 193 1.27 -20.81 -12.62
N ALA A 194 1.29 -19.61 -12.03
CA ALA A 194 2.51 -18.99 -11.53
C ALA A 194 2.93 -19.55 -10.17
N GLU A 195 4.19 -19.91 -10.02
CA GLU A 195 4.78 -20.32 -8.75
C GLU A 195 5.00 -19.13 -7.82
N LEU A 196 5.39 -17.97 -8.36
CA LEU A 196 5.60 -16.75 -7.62
C LEU A 196 4.76 -15.62 -8.24
N ILE A 197 4.02 -14.93 -7.38
CA ILE A 197 3.24 -13.75 -7.74
C ILE A 197 3.54 -12.64 -6.74
N TRP A 198 3.88 -11.47 -7.24
CA TRP A 198 4.07 -10.27 -6.43
C TRP A 198 2.89 -9.32 -6.61
N GLY A 199 2.37 -8.85 -5.49
CA GLY A 199 1.31 -7.85 -5.41
C GLY A 199 1.52 -6.94 -4.21
N ALA A 200 0.48 -6.26 -3.74
CA ALA A 200 0.60 -5.33 -2.63
C ALA A 200 0.53 -6.04 -1.27
N ALA A 201 1.35 -5.57 -0.33
CA ALA A 201 1.02 -5.70 1.08
C ALA A 201 -0.11 -4.71 1.43
N GLU A 202 -0.98 -5.04 2.38
CA GLU A 202 -1.92 -4.07 2.92
C GLU A 202 -1.17 -2.80 3.38
N LYS A 203 -1.51 -1.65 2.79
CA LYS A 203 -0.95 -0.31 3.11
C LYS A 203 0.53 -0.07 2.78
N SER A 204 1.13 -0.82 1.87
CA SER A 204 2.52 -0.63 1.44
C SER A 204 2.63 -0.42 -0.07
N ASN A 205 3.57 0.43 -0.50
CA ASN A 205 3.99 0.58 -1.90
C ASN A 205 5.06 -0.46 -2.32
N THR A 206 5.44 -1.34 -1.41
CA THR A 206 6.39 -2.43 -1.67
C THR A 206 5.60 -3.67 -2.04
N ALA A 207 5.98 -4.33 -3.13
CA ALA A 207 5.39 -5.60 -3.50
C ALA A 207 5.77 -6.69 -2.49
N VAL A 208 4.89 -7.67 -2.32
CA VAL A 208 5.11 -8.88 -1.52
C VAL A 208 4.61 -10.08 -2.29
N LEU A 209 5.04 -11.27 -1.92
CA LEU A 209 4.45 -12.49 -2.48
C LEU A 209 2.99 -12.64 -2.03
N ILE A 210 2.14 -12.94 -2.98
CA ILE A 210 0.71 -13.14 -2.78
C ILE A 210 0.22 -14.40 -3.51
N GLU A 211 -0.98 -14.84 -3.19
CA GLU A 211 -1.73 -15.79 -4.03
C GLU A 211 -2.33 -15.06 -5.25
N ALA A 212 -2.75 -15.80 -6.27
CA ALA A 212 -3.35 -15.25 -7.50
C ALA A 212 -4.54 -14.31 -7.23
N SER A 213 -5.34 -14.60 -6.20
CA SER A 213 -6.47 -13.78 -5.74
C SER A 213 -6.09 -12.60 -4.83
N GLY A 214 -4.82 -12.50 -4.43
CA GLY A 214 -4.34 -11.44 -3.53
C GLY A 214 -4.41 -10.03 -4.17
N PRO A 215 -4.17 -8.98 -3.37
CA PRO A 215 -4.31 -7.60 -3.83
C PRO A 215 -3.21 -7.19 -4.80
N SER A 216 -3.56 -6.34 -5.78
CA SER A 216 -2.60 -5.74 -6.70
C SER A 216 -1.83 -4.60 -6.05
N PHE A 217 -0.59 -4.36 -6.46
CA PHE A 217 0.12 -3.13 -6.13
C PHE A 217 -0.42 -1.96 -6.95
N ALA A 218 -0.28 -0.75 -6.39
CA ALA A 218 -0.51 0.49 -7.11
C ALA A 218 0.81 1.25 -7.23
N PHE A 219 1.05 1.86 -8.38
CA PHE A 219 2.27 2.60 -8.61
C PHE A 219 1.94 3.92 -9.32
N ASP A 220 2.64 5.00 -8.95
CA ASP A 220 2.33 6.36 -9.33
C ASP A 220 3.63 7.11 -9.69
N TYR A 221 3.76 7.39 -10.98
CA TYR A 221 4.87 8.14 -11.57
C TYR A 221 4.36 9.27 -12.48
N ARG A 222 3.30 9.95 -12.05
CA ARG A 222 2.61 10.98 -12.85
C ARG A 222 3.49 12.18 -13.25
N ASP A 223 4.58 12.39 -12.55
CA ASP A 223 5.59 13.39 -12.88
C ASP A 223 6.68 12.89 -13.85
N TRP A 224 6.55 11.64 -14.36
CA TRP A 224 7.49 11.02 -15.28
C TRP A 224 6.87 10.75 -16.65
N PHE A 225 7.70 10.83 -17.69
CA PHE A 225 7.46 10.09 -18.93
C PHE A 225 8.10 8.71 -18.77
N VAL A 226 7.28 7.69 -18.73
CA VAL A 226 7.72 6.33 -18.41
C VAL A 226 8.06 5.57 -19.70
N GLU A 227 9.35 5.37 -19.96
CA GLU A 227 9.83 4.61 -21.12
C GLU A 227 9.80 3.09 -20.86
N GLN A 228 10.13 2.67 -19.65
CA GLN A 228 10.09 1.27 -19.20
C GLN A 228 9.64 1.21 -17.73
N ILE A 229 8.95 0.12 -17.40
CA ILE A 229 8.65 -0.23 -16.01
C ILE A 229 9.71 -1.22 -15.54
N THR A 230 10.19 -1.08 -14.32
CA THR A 230 11.21 -1.95 -13.74
C THR A 230 10.69 -2.64 -12.48
N PHE A 231 11.21 -3.85 -12.23
CA PHE A 231 10.99 -4.58 -11.00
C PHE A 231 12.29 -5.21 -10.52
N ASP A 232 12.67 -4.92 -9.29
CA ASP A 232 13.85 -5.49 -8.64
C ASP A 232 13.41 -6.63 -7.72
N VAL A 233 13.76 -7.86 -8.10
CA VAL A 233 13.41 -9.07 -7.34
C VAL A 233 14.24 -9.26 -6.06
N MET A 234 15.28 -8.44 -5.83
CA MET A 234 16.01 -8.42 -4.56
C MET A 234 15.19 -7.64 -3.52
N THR A 235 14.74 -6.46 -3.87
CA THR A 235 14.09 -5.51 -2.95
C THR A 235 12.57 -5.49 -3.07
N PHE A 236 12.00 -6.21 -4.04
CA PHE A 236 10.58 -6.21 -4.42
C PHE A 236 10.05 -4.81 -4.75
N LYS A 237 10.92 -3.95 -5.29
CA LYS A 237 10.56 -2.58 -5.65
C LYS A 237 10.25 -2.45 -7.14
N LEU A 238 9.16 -1.76 -7.39
CA LEU A 238 8.84 -1.25 -8.71
C LEU A 238 9.53 0.10 -8.92
N GLY A 239 9.92 0.35 -10.14
CA GLY A 239 10.53 1.59 -10.57
C GLY A 239 10.25 1.87 -12.04
N VAL A 240 10.86 2.89 -12.57
CA VAL A 240 10.75 3.27 -13.99
C VAL A 240 12.09 3.68 -14.57
N VAL A 241 12.23 3.49 -15.88
CA VAL A 241 13.20 4.19 -16.71
C VAL A 241 12.44 5.22 -17.51
N GLY A 242 12.97 6.43 -17.60
CA GLY A 242 12.36 7.53 -18.31
C GLY A 242 12.92 8.86 -17.82
N PHE A 243 12.16 9.92 -18.03
CA PHE A 243 12.59 11.25 -17.60
C PHE A 243 11.47 11.99 -16.89
N GLN A 244 11.84 12.82 -15.93
CA GLN A 244 10.91 13.66 -15.20
C GLN A 244 10.41 14.80 -16.09
N LYS A 245 9.10 15.08 -16.06
CA LYS A 245 8.49 16.19 -16.80
C LYS A 245 8.99 17.50 -16.23
N ASN A 246 9.49 18.37 -17.11
CA ASN A 246 9.94 19.70 -16.73
C ASN A 246 8.79 20.70 -16.94
N LEU A 247 8.00 20.93 -15.88
CA LEU A 247 6.82 21.79 -15.90
C LEU A 247 7.24 23.24 -15.68
N LYS A 248 6.94 24.13 -16.63
CA LYS A 248 7.23 25.56 -16.53
C LYS A 248 6.03 26.42 -16.85
N ILE A 249 5.90 27.47 -16.08
CA ILE A 249 4.99 28.58 -16.37
C ILE A 249 5.85 29.86 -16.48
N LYS A 250 5.83 30.51 -17.65
CA LYS A 250 6.84 31.47 -18.01
C LYS A 250 8.23 30.78 -18.01
N GLU A 251 9.22 31.42 -17.37
CA GLU A 251 10.55 30.83 -17.16
C GLU A 251 10.70 30.11 -15.80
N THR A 252 9.61 30.02 -15.02
CA THR A 252 9.67 29.47 -13.67
C THR A 252 9.27 28.00 -13.69
N GLU A 253 10.17 27.15 -13.20
CA GLU A 253 9.93 25.73 -13.03
C GLU A 253 9.06 25.46 -11.78
N LEU A 254 8.10 24.54 -11.90
CA LEU A 254 7.31 24.06 -10.80
C LEU A 254 8.05 22.90 -10.12
N ILE A 255 8.19 22.97 -8.80
CA ILE A 255 8.91 21.99 -8.00
C ILE A 255 7.91 21.04 -7.33
N ALA A 256 8.16 19.74 -7.42
CA ALA A 256 7.35 18.72 -6.76
C ALA A 256 7.46 18.82 -5.23
N SER A 257 6.33 18.90 -4.56
CA SER A 257 6.22 18.97 -3.10
C SER A 257 4.87 18.43 -2.64
N GLU A 258 4.88 17.43 -1.72
CA GLU A 258 3.67 16.88 -1.09
C GLU A 258 2.60 16.42 -2.09
N GLY A 259 3.02 15.75 -3.18
CA GLY A 259 2.11 15.23 -4.22
C GLY A 259 1.58 16.27 -5.21
N LEU A 260 2.05 17.52 -5.13
CA LEU A 260 1.73 18.61 -6.02
C LEU A 260 3.01 19.23 -6.58
N PHE A 261 2.89 19.93 -7.74
CA PHE A 261 3.93 20.83 -8.22
C PHE A 261 3.59 22.25 -7.83
N ARG A 262 4.58 23.01 -7.37
CA ARG A 262 4.39 24.37 -6.84
C ARG A 262 5.43 25.34 -7.36
N ALA A 263 5.01 26.60 -7.58
CA ALA A 263 5.92 27.71 -7.85
C ALA A 263 5.29 29.04 -7.41
N GLN A 264 6.13 30.01 -7.04
CA GLN A 264 5.70 31.39 -6.82
C GLN A 264 6.00 32.20 -8.09
N ILE A 265 4.98 32.78 -8.70
CA ILE A 265 5.10 33.52 -9.97
C ILE A 265 4.42 34.85 -9.84
N SER A 266 5.12 35.92 -10.31
CA SER A 266 4.53 37.24 -10.45
C SER A 266 3.89 37.41 -11.82
N PHE A 267 2.62 37.81 -11.83
CA PHE A 267 1.86 38.08 -13.03
C PHE A 267 1.47 39.56 -13.12
N THR A 268 1.41 40.07 -14.35
CA THR A 268 0.77 41.34 -14.66
C THR A 268 -0.57 41.07 -15.33
N GLN A 269 -1.62 41.78 -14.93
CA GLN A 269 -2.93 41.60 -15.55
C GLN A 269 -2.86 41.89 -17.05
N GLY A 270 -3.35 40.98 -17.86
CA GLY A 270 -3.34 41.05 -19.32
C GLY A 270 -2.01 40.63 -19.97
N GLU A 271 -1.00 40.18 -19.20
CA GLU A 271 0.23 39.69 -19.83
C GLU A 271 -0.01 38.35 -20.52
N GLU A 272 0.65 38.15 -21.63
CA GLU A 272 0.72 36.89 -22.35
C GLU A 272 1.97 36.09 -21.93
N PHE A 273 1.83 34.78 -21.79
CA PHE A 273 2.94 33.90 -21.41
C PHE A 273 2.71 32.47 -21.93
N GLU A 274 3.73 31.62 -21.78
CA GLU A 274 3.69 30.22 -22.20
C GLU A 274 3.70 29.30 -20.96
N MET A 275 3.08 28.14 -21.11
CA MET A 275 3.19 27.00 -20.19
C MET A 275 3.77 25.83 -20.98
N SER A 276 4.71 25.10 -20.40
CA SER A 276 5.37 23.96 -21.06
C SER A 276 5.55 22.76 -20.14
N GLY A 277 5.58 21.56 -20.73
CA GLY A 277 5.72 20.29 -20.01
C GLY A 277 4.41 19.73 -19.46
N PHE A 278 3.33 20.47 -19.52
CA PHE A 278 2.00 20.01 -19.09
C PHE A 278 1.34 19.18 -20.18
N GLU A 279 0.61 18.15 -19.76
CA GLU A 279 -0.24 17.35 -20.60
C GLU A 279 -1.57 18.09 -20.83
N ASP A 280 -2.05 18.13 -22.08
CA ASP A 280 -3.33 18.75 -22.45
C ASP A 280 -3.59 20.12 -21.73
N VAL A 281 -2.57 20.97 -21.72
CA VAL A 281 -2.57 22.22 -20.93
C VAL A 281 -3.72 23.16 -21.25
N GLU A 282 -4.28 23.08 -22.48
CA GLU A 282 -5.43 23.87 -22.91
C GLU A 282 -6.74 23.54 -22.18
N HIS A 283 -6.78 22.37 -21.48
CA HIS A 283 -7.91 21.96 -20.64
C HIS A 283 -7.56 21.90 -19.15
N ALA A 284 -6.26 21.99 -18.80
CA ALA A 284 -5.74 21.78 -17.45
C ALA A 284 -5.78 22.99 -16.53
N TYR A 285 -6.32 24.12 -16.96
CA TYR A 285 -6.30 25.38 -16.19
C TYR A 285 -7.69 25.90 -15.82
N ASN A 286 -7.76 26.70 -14.76
CA ASN A 286 -8.98 27.39 -14.38
C ASN A 286 -9.17 28.64 -15.26
N ARG A 287 -10.30 28.69 -15.99
CA ARG A 287 -10.65 29.77 -16.93
C ARG A 287 -10.95 31.12 -16.27
N ASP A 288 -11.18 31.13 -14.98
CA ASP A 288 -11.30 32.38 -14.22
C ASP A 288 -9.95 33.04 -13.98
N PHE A 289 -8.84 32.30 -14.07
CA PHE A 289 -7.49 32.86 -13.96
C PHE A 289 -6.84 33.19 -15.29
N PHE A 290 -7.05 32.34 -16.28
CA PHE A 290 -6.37 32.37 -17.55
C PHE A 290 -7.34 32.27 -18.72
N SER A 291 -6.97 32.87 -19.83
CA SER A 291 -7.51 32.55 -21.15
C SER A 291 -6.40 31.96 -22.02
N TYR A 292 -6.73 30.98 -22.83
CA TYR A 292 -5.83 30.35 -23.79
C TYR A 292 -6.16 30.80 -25.20
N ASN A 293 -5.13 31.10 -25.97
CA ASN A 293 -5.25 31.44 -27.38
C ASN A 293 -4.68 30.29 -28.22
N PRO A 294 -5.53 29.48 -28.89
CA PRO A 294 -5.08 28.34 -29.67
C PRO A 294 -4.27 28.72 -30.92
N ASP A 295 -4.41 29.95 -31.41
CA ASP A 295 -3.70 30.38 -32.62
C ASP A 295 -2.18 30.56 -32.37
N ASN A 296 -1.78 30.91 -31.16
CA ASN A 296 -0.38 31.15 -30.80
C ASN A 296 0.12 30.28 -29.61
N GLY A 297 -0.76 29.46 -29.01
CA GLY A 297 -0.42 28.61 -27.86
C GLY A 297 -0.16 29.36 -26.57
N LYS A 298 -0.55 30.63 -26.45
CA LYS A 298 -0.26 31.46 -25.27
C LYS A 298 -1.46 31.62 -24.37
N PHE A 299 -1.12 31.80 -23.08
CA PHE A 299 -2.06 32.11 -22.02
C PHE A 299 -2.02 33.60 -21.70
N THR A 300 -3.16 34.15 -21.31
CA THR A 300 -3.29 35.53 -20.79
C THR A 300 -3.77 35.49 -19.36
N PHE A 301 -3.07 36.21 -18.47
CA PHE A 301 -3.47 36.29 -17.05
C PHE A 301 -4.60 37.31 -16.87
N LEU A 302 -5.73 36.88 -16.32
CA LEU A 302 -6.98 37.65 -16.25
C LEU A 302 -7.14 38.45 -14.94
N ARG A 303 -6.39 38.11 -13.89
CA ARG A 303 -6.58 38.67 -12.56
C ARG A 303 -5.65 39.85 -12.30
N LYS A 304 -5.84 40.51 -11.13
CA LYS A 304 -5.01 41.63 -10.69
C LYS A 304 -3.53 41.26 -10.62
N SER A 305 -2.67 42.12 -11.08
CA SER A 305 -1.22 41.96 -10.98
C SER A 305 -0.76 41.68 -9.55
N GLY A 306 0.20 40.78 -9.39
CA GLY A 306 0.74 40.40 -8.10
C GLY A 306 1.49 39.07 -8.16
N THR A 307 2.01 38.66 -7.00
CA THR A 307 2.65 37.34 -6.84
C THR A 307 1.60 36.32 -6.39
N TRP A 308 1.61 35.18 -7.06
CA TRP A 308 0.69 34.10 -6.86
C TRP A 308 1.47 32.81 -6.60
N GLU A 309 0.96 31.96 -5.74
CA GLU A 309 1.41 30.60 -5.61
C GLU A 309 0.62 29.73 -6.57
N ILE A 310 1.34 29.01 -7.42
CA ILE A 310 0.79 28.10 -8.41
C ILE A 310 0.83 26.70 -7.84
N TYR A 311 -0.23 25.96 -8.06
CA TYR A 311 -0.33 24.53 -7.77
C TYR A 311 -0.75 23.80 -9.03
N TYR A 312 -0.13 22.66 -9.29
CA TYR A 312 -0.53 21.73 -10.32
C TYR A 312 -0.61 20.32 -9.73
N SER A 313 -1.72 19.63 -9.98
CA SER A 313 -1.90 18.23 -9.71
C SER A 313 -1.77 17.42 -11.00
N SER A 314 -0.75 16.58 -11.11
CA SER A 314 -0.64 15.64 -12.23
C SER A 314 -1.71 14.56 -12.18
N LYS A 315 -2.18 14.21 -10.98
CA LYS A 315 -3.29 13.27 -10.77
C LYS A 315 -4.58 13.70 -11.46
N PHE A 316 -4.88 14.99 -11.38
CA PHE A 316 -6.12 15.55 -11.90
C PHE A 316 -5.90 16.38 -13.17
N ASN A 317 -4.63 16.49 -13.61
CA ASN A 317 -4.22 17.38 -14.69
C ASN A 317 -4.82 18.78 -14.55
N TYR A 318 -4.59 19.44 -13.42
CA TYR A 318 -5.27 20.69 -13.09
C TYR A 318 -4.37 21.69 -12.39
N ILE A 319 -4.43 22.96 -12.87
CA ILE A 319 -3.66 24.09 -12.37
C ILE A 319 -4.59 25.05 -11.64
N TRP A 320 -4.25 25.43 -10.40
CA TRP A 320 -4.93 26.47 -9.65
C TRP A 320 -3.94 27.41 -8.97
N LEU A 321 -4.42 28.55 -8.49
CA LEU A 321 -3.60 29.60 -7.92
C LEU A 321 -4.16 30.09 -6.59
N ALA A 322 -3.25 30.44 -5.68
CA ALA A 322 -3.56 31.11 -4.44
C ALA A 322 -2.74 32.40 -4.30
N ARG A 323 -3.32 33.45 -3.74
CA ARG A 323 -2.62 34.72 -3.55
C ARG A 323 -1.78 34.69 -2.29
N MET A 324 -0.51 35.11 -2.39
CA MET A 324 0.49 34.99 -1.31
C MET A 324 0.23 35.90 -0.09
N SER A 325 -0.57 36.94 -0.21
CA SER A 325 -0.71 37.98 0.83
C SER A 325 -2.07 38.02 1.53
N ASP A 326 -2.91 37.03 1.33
CA ASP A 326 -4.26 37.03 1.89
C ASP A 326 -4.27 36.44 3.32
N THR A 327 -4.93 37.14 4.23
CA THR A 327 -5.16 36.68 5.60
C THR A 327 -6.36 35.74 5.73
N ALA A 328 -7.15 35.62 4.67
CA ALA A 328 -8.27 34.69 4.53
C ALA A 328 -7.80 33.35 3.95
N PRO A 329 -8.60 32.30 3.95
CA PRO A 329 -8.32 31.08 3.21
C PRO A 329 -7.92 31.40 1.78
N THR A 330 -6.82 30.81 1.31
CA THR A 330 -6.23 31.12 -0.01
C THR A 330 -7.01 30.51 -1.16
N CYS A 331 -7.84 29.51 -0.86
CA CYS A 331 -8.73 28.87 -1.81
C CYS A 331 -10.02 28.40 -1.12
N PHE A 332 -11.07 28.27 -1.93
CA PHE A 332 -12.29 27.58 -1.55
C PHE A 332 -12.66 26.59 -2.65
N TRP A 333 -13.35 25.55 -2.25
CA TRP A 333 -13.84 24.51 -3.14
C TRP A 333 -15.36 24.38 -3.04
N LEU A 334 -16.00 24.33 -4.19
CA LEU A 334 -17.42 24.04 -4.32
C LEU A 334 -17.61 22.55 -4.53
N VAL A 335 -18.36 21.91 -3.66
CA VAL A 335 -18.68 20.48 -3.72
C VAL A 335 -20.20 20.30 -3.72
N GLY A 336 -20.68 19.28 -4.38
CA GLY A 336 -22.11 19.00 -4.46
C GLY A 336 -22.51 18.39 -5.80
N HIS A 337 -23.76 18.57 -6.22
CA HIS A 337 -24.24 18.08 -7.49
C HIS A 337 -25.17 19.07 -8.20
N GLY A 338 -25.43 18.83 -9.48
CA GLY A 338 -26.23 19.71 -10.31
C GLY A 338 -25.45 20.74 -11.12
N PHE A 339 -24.10 20.66 -11.15
CA PHE A 339 -23.25 21.57 -11.90
C PHE A 339 -22.00 20.88 -12.42
N THR A 340 -21.32 21.50 -13.38
CA THR A 340 -19.95 21.17 -13.76
C THR A 340 -19.07 22.41 -13.70
N CYS A 341 -17.75 22.22 -13.58
CA CYS A 341 -16.77 23.29 -13.53
C CYS A 341 -15.47 22.87 -14.18
N ALA A 342 -14.53 23.79 -14.31
CA ALA A 342 -13.23 23.47 -14.86
C ALA A 342 -12.53 22.36 -14.06
N PRO A 343 -11.80 21.44 -14.72
CA PRO A 343 -11.52 21.43 -16.15
C PRO A 343 -12.63 20.84 -17.02
N VAL A 344 -13.70 20.30 -16.44
CA VAL A 344 -14.75 19.60 -17.15
C VAL A 344 -15.97 20.51 -17.37
N TRP A 345 -16.10 21.04 -18.58
CA TRP A 345 -17.15 21.96 -18.97
C TRP A 345 -18.15 21.35 -19.94
N ASN A 346 -18.53 20.09 -19.74
CA ASN A 346 -19.42 19.47 -20.70
C ASN A 346 -20.54 18.65 -20.01
N GLU A 347 -21.58 18.39 -20.79
CA GLU A 347 -22.77 17.66 -20.35
C GLU A 347 -22.55 16.16 -20.10
N ALA A 348 -21.42 15.61 -20.61
CA ALA A 348 -21.12 14.18 -20.49
C ALA A 348 -20.66 13.79 -19.08
N TYR A 349 -20.22 14.75 -18.31
CA TYR A 349 -19.82 14.53 -16.93
C TYR A 349 -20.92 15.07 -15.99
N ASN A 350 -21.60 14.14 -15.38
CA ASN A 350 -22.40 14.41 -14.21
C ASN A 350 -21.44 14.65 -13.03
N SER A 351 -20.70 15.75 -13.12
CA SER A 351 -19.80 16.16 -12.08
C SER A 351 -20.58 16.86 -10.99
N GLY A 352 -20.18 16.68 -9.86
CA GLY A 352 -20.84 17.09 -8.66
C GLY A 352 -21.17 15.81 -7.93
N GLY A 353 -20.21 15.29 -7.27
CA GLY A 353 -20.36 14.29 -6.26
C GLY A 353 -19.90 14.88 -4.96
N TRP A 354 -20.34 14.33 -3.88
CA TRP A 354 -19.84 14.62 -2.55
C TRP A 354 -18.49 13.90 -2.34
N ASN A 355 -17.50 14.21 -3.20
CA ASN A 355 -16.18 13.59 -3.16
C ASN A 355 -15.08 14.67 -3.22
N LEU A 356 -14.47 14.97 -2.08
CA LEU A 356 -13.36 15.91 -1.97
C LEU A 356 -12.02 15.35 -2.47
N GLU A 357 -11.96 14.06 -2.79
CA GLU A 357 -10.74 13.42 -3.29
C GLU A 357 -10.59 13.52 -4.82
N ASP A 358 -11.66 13.88 -5.53
CA ASP A 358 -11.68 14.00 -6.98
C ASP A 358 -11.87 15.47 -7.40
N ILE A 359 -10.76 16.18 -7.61
CA ILE A 359 -10.75 17.59 -8.03
C ILE A 359 -11.53 17.83 -9.32
N SER A 360 -11.64 16.85 -10.23
CA SER A 360 -12.40 17.00 -11.46
C SER A 360 -13.90 17.22 -11.22
N GLN A 361 -14.39 16.84 -10.03
CA GLN A 361 -15.77 16.99 -9.61
C GLN A 361 -16.02 18.25 -8.75
N LEU A 362 -14.97 19.02 -8.47
CA LEU A 362 -15.03 20.18 -7.58
C LEU A 362 -14.94 21.48 -8.36
N GLY A 363 -15.64 22.52 -7.90
CA GLY A 363 -15.49 23.88 -8.40
C GLY A 363 -14.43 24.61 -7.59
N TYR A 364 -13.35 25.05 -8.23
CA TYR A 364 -12.38 25.91 -7.58
C TYR A 364 -12.88 27.35 -7.55
N ILE A 365 -12.95 27.95 -6.35
CA ILE A 365 -13.41 29.31 -6.15
C ILE A 365 -12.21 30.25 -6.05
N VAL A 366 -12.04 31.07 -7.08
CA VAL A 366 -10.88 31.93 -7.34
C VAL A 366 -10.93 33.19 -6.50
N PRO A 367 -9.88 33.58 -5.78
CA PRO A 367 -9.81 34.89 -5.14
C PRO A 367 -9.64 35.99 -6.19
N ILE A 368 -10.56 36.94 -6.24
CA ILE A 368 -10.57 38.06 -7.19
C ILE A 368 -10.26 39.42 -6.56
N GLY A 369 -10.11 39.49 -5.25
CA GLY A 369 -9.81 40.71 -4.49
C GLY A 369 -9.84 40.45 -2.99
N GLU A 370 -9.74 41.49 -2.18
CA GLU A 370 -9.85 41.37 -0.73
C GLU A 370 -11.19 40.80 -0.33
N GLN A 371 -11.16 39.60 0.28
CA GLN A 371 -12.33 38.87 0.76
C GLN A 371 -13.44 38.64 -0.30
N LYS A 372 -13.06 38.65 -1.59
CA LYS A 372 -13.95 38.36 -2.71
C LYS A 372 -13.45 37.19 -3.50
N TYR A 373 -14.34 36.26 -3.77
CA TYR A 373 -14.08 35.01 -4.47
C TYR A 373 -15.09 34.80 -5.56
N GLN A 374 -14.69 34.13 -6.63
CA GLN A 374 -15.54 33.84 -7.78
C GLN A 374 -15.27 32.43 -8.28
N THR A 375 -16.31 31.77 -8.76
CA THR A 375 -16.18 30.56 -9.61
C THR A 375 -17.20 30.65 -10.75
N THR A 376 -16.87 29.98 -11.84
CA THR A 376 -17.78 29.80 -12.97
C THR A 376 -18.22 28.34 -13.00
N VAL A 377 -19.51 28.12 -12.98
CA VAL A 377 -20.12 26.80 -13.08
C VAL A 377 -20.94 26.68 -14.37
N TYR A 378 -20.97 25.48 -14.92
CA TYR A 378 -21.84 25.13 -16.03
C TYR A 378 -23.10 24.44 -15.49
N LEU A 379 -24.24 24.92 -15.89
CA LEU A 379 -25.53 24.33 -15.57
C LEU A 379 -26.15 23.85 -16.88
N SER A 380 -26.36 22.54 -16.99
CA SER A 380 -27.05 21.94 -18.13
C SER A 380 -28.54 21.89 -17.86
N ASN A 381 -29.35 22.20 -18.91
CA ASN A 381 -30.80 21.98 -18.88
C ASN A 381 -31.20 20.66 -19.55
N THR A 382 -30.24 19.87 -20.02
CA THR A 382 -30.47 18.58 -20.67
C THR A 382 -30.37 17.40 -19.71
N HIS A 383 -29.80 17.60 -18.53
CA HIS A 383 -29.81 16.62 -17.45
C HIS A 383 -30.96 16.86 -16.51
N GLU A 384 -31.73 15.83 -16.28
CA GLU A 384 -32.76 15.79 -15.22
C GLU A 384 -32.05 15.66 -13.86
N TRP A 385 -31.45 16.74 -13.39
CA TRP A 385 -30.97 16.78 -12.02
C TRP A 385 -32.15 17.04 -11.09
N GLU A 386 -32.38 16.12 -10.19
CA GLU A 386 -33.47 16.24 -9.21
C GLU A 386 -33.23 17.40 -8.22
N SER A 387 -31.99 17.79 -8.00
CA SER A 387 -31.64 18.90 -7.11
C SER A 387 -30.31 19.54 -7.52
N PHE A 388 -30.12 20.79 -7.09
CA PHE A 388 -28.86 21.52 -7.12
C PHE A 388 -28.47 21.76 -5.66
N GLU A 389 -27.42 21.07 -5.22
CA GLU A 389 -26.91 21.14 -3.86
C GLU A 389 -25.44 21.46 -3.86
N ILE A 390 -25.01 22.43 -3.07
CA ILE A 390 -23.63 22.86 -2.97
C ILE A 390 -23.22 23.13 -1.52
N GLU A 391 -22.00 22.80 -1.21
CA GLU A 391 -21.29 23.26 -0.02
C GLU A 391 -19.94 23.87 -0.40
N ILE A 392 -19.41 24.75 0.44
CA ILE A 392 -18.15 25.43 0.23
C ILE A 392 -17.18 25.02 1.33
N TYR A 393 -16.02 24.53 0.92
CA TYR A 393 -14.93 24.11 1.80
C TYR A 393 -13.71 25.00 1.59
N SER A 394 -13.01 25.31 2.69
CA SER A 394 -11.74 26.06 2.65
C SER A 394 -10.52 25.17 2.44
N ASP A 395 -10.71 23.87 2.48
CA ASP A 395 -9.68 22.85 2.30
C ASP A 395 -10.30 21.60 1.67
N LEU A 396 -9.49 20.71 1.10
CA LEU A 396 -9.92 19.43 0.54
C LEU A 396 -10.09 18.34 1.63
N GLN A 397 -10.66 18.70 2.75
CA GLN A 397 -10.94 17.81 3.88
C GLN A 397 -12.35 18.03 4.43
N TRP A 398 -13.02 16.93 4.76
CA TRP A 398 -14.30 16.99 5.44
C TRP A 398 -14.16 17.60 6.84
N ASN A 399 -15.07 18.50 7.20
CA ASN A 399 -15.12 19.17 8.52
C ASN A 399 -13.98 20.19 8.81
N LYS A 400 -13.42 20.82 7.79
CA LYS A 400 -12.55 21.98 7.94
C LYS A 400 -13.05 23.18 7.15
#